data_33a21c1f75ad52cf3c599d77b7a734b0
#
_entry.id   33a21c1f75ad52cf3c599d77b7a734b0
#
_cell.length_a   1.000
_cell.length_b   1.000
_cell.length_c   1.000
_cell.angle_alpha   90.00
_cell.angle_beta   90.00
_cell.angle_gamma   90.00
#
_symmetry.space_group_name_H-M   'P 1'
#
loop_
_entity.id
_entity.type
_entity.pdbx_description
1 polymer ?
#
loop_
_entity_poly.entity_id
_entity_poly.type
_entity_poly.pdbx_seq_one_letter_code
_entity_poly.pdbx_strand_id
1 'polypeptide(L)'
;MRKRRHPLRRLLSHLKHHQFTVILASLCSILNKFWDLAPPILIGMAIDVVVQREESFLANYGYPDPNEQFLILVGITVIIWVLESLFEYWWGILWRNLAQTAQHELRIDTYNHIQNLEMQWFSEQSTGGLMSILNDDVNQLERFLDQGANDLLQLATTITVVGGIMFILAPEVALLAVIPVPIIVIGSFIFQRRIGVRYKKVREEVGELNSLLNNNLQGITTIKSFTAEDRESERVNFASQSYRNANRDAIRLSASFVPLIRMAILFAFTANMLVGGWMALDGELDVGAYAIIVFITQRLLWPLTRLGQTFDLYQRAMASTTRVLDLVDTEI
;
A
#
# COMPACT_ATOMS: atom_id res chain seq x y z
N MET A 1 -3.12 -33.88 -9.74
CA MET A 1 -3.12 -32.53 -9.11
C MET A 1 -2.48 -31.54 -10.08
N ARG A 2 -3.27 -30.74 -10.81
CA ARG A 2 -2.71 -29.64 -11.59
C ARG A 2 -2.05 -28.64 -10.62
N LYS A 3 -0.77 -28.29 -10.84
CA LYS A 3 -0.09 -27.21 -10.08
C LYS A 3 -0.97 -25.95 -10.16
N ARG A 4 -1.66 -25.62 -9.08
CA ARG A 4 -2.51 -24.40 -9.02
C ARG A 4 -1.62 -23.19 -9.33
N ARG A 5 -1.95 -22.47 -10.38
CA ARG A 5 -1.25 -21.24 -10.75
C ARG A 5 -1.38 -20.22 -9.61
N HIS A 6 -0.37 -19.39 -9.44
CA HIS A 6 -0.40 -18.34 -8.42
C HIS A 6 -1.67 -17.47 -8.58
N PRO A 7 -2.40 -17.13 -7.48
CA PRO A 7 -3.68 -16.40 -7.55
C PRO A 7 -3.62 -15.12 -8.38
N LEU A 8 -2.53 -14.34 -8.26
CA LEU A 8 -2.33 -13.13 -9.05
C LEU A 8 -2.33 -13.41 -10.57
N ARG A 9 -1.71 -14.53 -11.01
CA ARG A 9 -1.73 -14.90 -12.44
C ARG A 9 -3.13 -15.31 -12.91
N ARG A 10 -3.91 -15.93 -12.03
CA ARG A 10 -5.32 -16.28 -12.34
C ARG A 10 -6.15 -15.01 -12.49
N LEU A 11 -6.01 -14.05 -11.57
CA LEU A 11 -6.67 -12.75 -11.63
C LEU A 11 -6.29 -11.98 -12.90
N LEU A 12 -5.00 -11.86 -13.21
CA LEU A 12 -4.52 -11.22 -14.43
C LEU A 12 -5.01 -11.94 -15.70
N SER A 13 -5.18 -13.27 -15.65
CA SER A 13 -5.75 -14.03 -16.76
C SER A 13 -7.24 -13.73 -16.95
N HIS A 14 -7.98 -13.49 -15.88
CA HIS A 14 -9.39 -13.09 -15.95
C HIS A 14 -9.52 -11.66 -16.53
N LEU A 15 -8.59 -10.77 -16.16
CA LEU A 15 -8.54 -9.39 -16.66
C LEU A 15 -7.96 -9.24 -18.08
N LYS A 16 -7.75 -10.31 -18.83
CA LYS A 16 -7.18 -10.25 -20.19
C LYS A 16 -8.00 -9.38 -21.15
N HIS A 17 -9.30 -9.35 -21.01
CA HIS A 17 -10.16 -8.50 -21.83
C HIS A 17 -9.94 -7.01 -21.58
N HIS A 18 -9.42 -6.65 -20.40
CA HIS A 18 -9.13 -5.28 -19.96
C HIS A 18 -7.63 -4.95 -19.95
N GLN A 19 -6.79 -5.76 -20.61
CA GLN A 19 -5.32 -5.59 -20.58
C GLN A 19 -4.87 -4.20 -21.04
N PHE A 20 -5.56 -3.59 -22.01
CA PHE A 20 -5.26 -2.22 -22.46
C PHE A 20 -5.46 -1.21 -21.33
N THR A 21 -6.57 -1.30 -20.61
CA THR A 21 -6.86 -0.44 -19.45
C THR A 21 -5.83 -0.65 -18.33
N VAL A 22 -5.45 -1.90 -18.05
CA VAL A 22 -4.40 -2.22 -17.06
C VAL A 22 -3.07 -1.58 -17.45
N ILE A 23 -2.65 -1.71 -18.71
CA ILE A 23 -1.40 -1.13 -19.19
C ILE A 23 -1.46 0.39 -19.13
N LEU A 24 -2.55 1.00 -19.60
CA LEU A 24 -2.73 2.45 -19.58
C LEU A 24 -2.75 3.01 -18.16
N ALA A 25 -3.50 2.39 -17.24
CA ALA A 25 -3.54 2.76 -15.83
C ALA A 25 -2.15 2.66 -15.19
N SER A 26 -1.43 1.57 -15.47
CA SER A 26 -0.07 1.36 -14.98
C SER A 26 0.90 2.41 -15.50
N LEU A 27 0.81 2.75 -16.80
CA LEU A 27 1.64 3.79 -17.41
C LEU A 27 1.36 5.17 -16.79
N CYS A 28 0.08 5.52 -16.62
CA CYS A 28 -0.31 6.77 -15.95
C CYS A 28 0.21 6.83 -14.50
N SER A 29 0.15 5.70 -13.76
CA SER A 29 0.69 5.62 -12.41
C SER A 29 2.21 5.82 -12.36
N ILE A 30 2.94 5.22 -13.29
CA ILE A 30 4.40 5.36 -13.41
C ILE A 30 4.76 6.81 -13.77
N LEU A 31 4.08 7.40 -14.75
CA LEU A 31 4.31 8.78 -15.17
C LEU A 31 3.96 9.77 -14.06
N ASN A 32 2.82 9.59 -13.38
CA ASN A 32 2.49 10.41 -12.20
C ASN A 32 3.62 10.36 -11.18
N LYS A 33 4.12 9.16 -10.86
CA LYS A 33 5.18 9.00 -9.86
C LYS A 33 6.51 9.60 -10.33
N PHE A 34 6.79 9.56 -11.62
CA PHE A 34 7.97 10.20 -12.20
C PHE A 34 7.91 11.72 -12.00
N TRP A 35 6.77 12.35 -12.25
CA TRP A 35 6.58 13.79 -12.03
C TRP A 35 6.58 14.16 -10.54
N ASP A 36 5.99 13.35 -9.66
CA ASP A 36 6.00 13.53 -8.19
C ASP A 36 7.44 13.50 -7.60
N LEU A 37 8.38 12.86 -8.27
CA LEU A 37 9.78 12.81 -7.86
C LEU A 37 10.63 13.99 -8.38
N ALA A 38 10.09 14.84 -9.26
CA ALA A 38 10.82 15.97 -9.82
C ALA A 38 11.06 17.15 -8.83
N PRO A 39 10.16 17.50 -7.88
CA PRO A 39 10.37 18.64 -6.99
C PRO A 39 11.71 18.66 -6.24
N PRO A 40 12.22 17.55 -5.66
CA PRO A 40 13.58 17.53 -5.08
C PRO A 40 14.68 17.93 -6.05
N ILE A 41 14.56 17.53 -7.33
CA ILE A 41 15.54 17.86 -8.38
C ILE A 41 15.48 19.36 -8.67
N LEU A 42 14.26 19.90 -8.80
CA LEU A 42 14.07 21.35 -9.03
C LEU A 42 14.59 22.21 -7.87
N ILE A 43 14.40 21.75 -6.61
CA ILE A 43 14.96 22.41 -5.43
C ILE A 43 16.49 22.41 -5.49
N GLY A 44 17.11 21.27 -5.84
CA GLY A 44 18.55 21.19 -5.99
C GLY A 44 19.09 22.11 -7.08
N MET A 45 18.41 22.17 -8.24
CA MET A 45 18.74 23.11 -9.31
C MET A 45 18.57 24.58 -8.87
N ALA A 46 17.54 24.91 -8.10
CA ALA A 46 17.36 26.28 -7.59
C ALA A 46 18.46 26.66 -6.62
N ILE A 47 18.91 25.73 -5.77
CA ILE A 47 20.05 25.96 -4.87
C ILE A 47 21.34 26.14 -5.69
N ASP A 48 21.55 25.34 -6.71
CA ASP A 48 22.68 25.44 -7.62
C ASP A 48 22.75 26.84 -8.28
N VAL A 49 21.62 27.34 -8.77
CA VAL A 49 21.52 28.70 -9.32
C VAL A 49 21.89 29.78 -8.30
N VAL A 50 21.46 29.62 -7.02
CA VAL A 50 21.80 30.61 -5.98
C VAL A 50 23.29 30.60 -5.64
N VAL A 51 23.90 29.41 -5.60
CA VAL A 51 25.29 29.22 -5.16
C VAL A 51 26.27 29.52 -6.31
N GLN A 52 26.05 28.92 -7.48
CA GLN A 52 26.99 28.99 -8.62
C GLN A 52 26.67 30.12 -9.62
N ARG A 53 25.46 30.69 -9.57
CA ARG A 53 25.02 31.81 -10.43
C ARG A 53 25.30 31.55 -11.92
N GLU A 54 26.32 32.24 -12.47
CA GLU A 54 26.70 32.17 -13.88
C GLU A 54 27.43 30.87 -14.26
N GLU A 55 27.84 30.04 -13.30
CA GLU A 55 28.47 28.74 -13.50
C GLU A 55 27.51 27.55 -13.19
N SER A 56 26.23 27.84 -12.93
CA SER A 56 25.20 26.85 -12.61
C SER A 56 24.95 25.87 -13.77
N PHE A 57 24.30 24.75 -13.48
CA PHE A 57 23.89 23.77 -14.48
C PHE A 57 23.11 24.42 -15.64
N LEU A 58 22.19 25.36 -15.38
CA LEU A 58 21.42 26.06 -16.41
C LEU A 58 22.24 27.07 -17.20
N ALA A 59 23.28 27.68 -16.61
CA ALA A 59 24.19 28.54 -17.31
C ALA A 59 24.95 27.82 -18.42
N ASN A 60 25.33 26.55 -18.19
CA ASN A 60 25.96 25.68 -19.17
C ASN A 60 25.07 25.38 -20.38
N TYR A 61 23.76 25.55 -20.27
CA TYR A 61 22.81 25.43 -21.38
C TYR A 61 22.48 26.75 -22.09
N GLY A 62 23.21 27.82 -21.78
CA GLY A 62 23.13 29.10 -22.49
C GLY A 62 22.26 30.15 -21.81
N TYR A 63 21.93 29.96 -20.53
CA TYR A 63 21.16 30.94 -19.70
C TYR A 63 22.03 31.48 -18.56
N PRO A 64 22.96 32.44 -18.84
CA PRO A 64 23.89 32.93 -17.82
C PRO A 64 23.24 33.83 -16.76
N ASP A 65 22.13 34.50 -17.07
CA ASP A 65 21.43 35.37 -16.08
C ASP A 65 20.66 34.54 -15.05
N PRO A 66 20.98 34.64 -13.75
CA PRO A 66 20.28 33.95 -12.69
C PRO A 66 18.75 34.22 -12.64
N ASN A 67 18.32 35.43 -13.05
CA ASN A 67 16.89 35.76 -13.07
C ASN A 67 16.15 34.97 -14.18
N GLU A 68 16.76 34.83 -15.35
CA GLU A 68 16.22 33.98 -16.43
C GLU A 68 16.16 32.52 -16.00
N GLN A 69 17.22 32.02 -15.33
CA GLN A 69 17.26 30.66 -14.80
C GLN A 69 16.11 30.38 -13.83
N PHE A 70 15.81 31.32 -12.92
CA PHE A 70 14.67 31.18 -12.00
C PHE A 70 13.33 31.18 -12.74
N LEU A 71 13.14 32.04 -13.73
CA LEU A 71 11.90 32.06 -14.53
C LEU A 71 11.70 30.72 -15.26
N ILE A 72 12.78 30.14 -15.81
CA ILE A 72 12.74 28.82 -16.43
C ILE A 72 12.36 27.74 -15.41
N LEU A 73 13.00 27.71 -14.23
CA LEU A 73 12.70 26.75 -13.17
C LEU A 73 11.24 26.86 -12.69
N VAL A 74 10.72 28.08 -12.53
CA VAL A 74 9.32 28.30 -12.18
C VAL A 74 8.40 27.77 -13.28
N GLY A 75 8.69 28.07 -14.55
CA GLY A 75 7.93 27.56 -15.69
C GLY A 75 7.91 26.02 -15.72
N ILE A 76 9.08 25.39 -15.58
CA ILE A 76 9.21 23.92 -15.51
C ILE A 76 8.43 23.36 -14.32
N THR A 77 8.51 23.98 -13.15
CA THR A 77 7.78 23.57 -11.96
C THR A 77 6.26 23.56 -12.21
N VAL A 78 5.73 24.63 -12.80
CA VAL A 78 4.28 24.71 -13.13
C VAL A 78 3.89 23.59 -14.10
N ILE A 79 4.68 23.35 -15.14
CA ILE A 79 4.41 22.28 -16.12
C ILE A 79 4.42 20.92 -15.43
N ILE A 80 5.40 20.63 -14.58
CA ILE A 80 5.54 19.37 -13.86
C ILE A 80 4.32 19.13 -12.97
N TRP A 81 3.90 20.10 -12.19
CA TRP A 81 2.74 19.96 -11.30
C TRP A 81 1.42 19.80 -12.05
N VAL A 82 1.27 20.45 -13.20
CA VAL A 82 0.12 20.24 -14.08
C VAL A 82 0.12 18.81 -14.62
N LEU A 83 1.27 18.33 -15.10
CA LEU A 83 1.40 16.96 -15.60
C LEU A 83 1.18 15.92 -14.48
N GLU A 84 1.76 16.13 -13.30
CA GLU A 84 1.54 15.28 -12.13
C GLU A 84 0.06 15.15 -11.81
N SER A 85 -0.67 16.30 -11.69
CA SER A 85 -2.09 16.33 -11.40
C SER A 85 -2.93 15.69 -12.51
N LEU A 86 -2.55 15.89 -13.76
CA LEU A 86 -3.22 15.27 -14.91
C LEU A 86 -3.09 13.74 -14.87
N PHE A 87 -1.88 13.21 -14.65
CA PHE A 87 -1.64 11.77 -14.56
C PHE A 87 -2.25 11.18 -13.28
N GLU A 88 -2.33 11.94 -12.17
CA GLU A 88 -3.04 11.53 -10.95
C GLU A 88 -4.52 11.31 -11.23
N TYR A 89 -5.16 12.25 -11.89
CA TYR A 89 -6.55 12.15 -12.30
C TYR A 89 -6.79 10.93 -13.22
N TRP A 90 -5.94 10.73 -14.23
CA TRP A 90 -6.09 9.63 -15.19
C TRP A 90 -5.90 8.26 -14.55
N TRP A 91 -4.83 8.03 -13.78
CA TRP A 91 -4.64 6.74 -13.13
C TRP A 91 -5.75 6.47 -12.11
N GLY A 92 -6.19 7.50 -11.38
CA GLY A 92 -7.28 7.39 -10.41
C GLY A 92 -8.59 6.91 -11.03
N ILE A 93 -8.98 7.46 -12.17
CA ILE A 93 -10.18 7.01 -12.90
C ILE A 93 -9.99 5.61 -13.49
N LEU A 94 -8.84 5.36 -14.12
CA LEU A 94 -8.60 4.09 -14.81
C LEU A 94 -8.58 2.90 -13.84
N TRP A 95 -7.87 3.00 -12.71
CA TRP A 95 -7.84 1.93 -11.71
C TRP A 95 -9.19 1.72 -11.04
N ARG A 96 -9.89 2.78 -10.66
CA ARG A 96 -11.21 2.69 -10.02
C ARG A 96 -12.25 2.09 -10.94
N ASN A 97 -12.34 2.54 -12.18
CA ASN A 97 -13.27 1.97 -13.16
C ASN A 97 -12.93 0.52 -13.47
N LEU A 98 -11.64 0.18 -13.62
CA LEU A 98 -11.21 -1.21 -13.80
C LEU A 98 -11.59 -2.08 -12.60
N ALA A 99 -11.41 -1.59 -11.38
CA ALA A 99 -11.78 -2.30 -10.15
C ALA A 99 -13.29 -2.57 -10.09
N GLN A 100 -14.12 -1.58 -10.42
CA GLN A 100 -15.58 -1.72 -10.46
C GLN A 100 -16.02 -2.68 -11.56
N THR A 101 -15.41 -2.61 -12.75
CA THR A 101 -15.72 -3.52 -13.87
C THR A 101 -15.35 -4.96 -13.49
N ALA A 102 -14.14 -5.18 -12.98
CA ALA A 102 -13.70 -6.49 -12.53
C ALA A 102 -14.58 -7.07 -11.40
N GLN A 103 -15.00 -6.22 -10.45
CA GLN A 103 -15.92 -6.58 -9.39
C GLN A 103 -17.26 -7.05 -9.95
N HIS A 104 -17.83 -6.29 -10.89
CA HIS A 104 -19.10 -6.63 -11.52
C HIS A 104 -19.01 -7.96 -12.28
N GLU A 105 -18.02 -8.10 -13.16
CA GLU A 105 -17.84 -9.30 -13.98
C GLU A 105 -17.62 -10.55 -13.10
N LEU A 106 -16.70 -10.49 -12.14
CA LEU A 106 -16.45 -11.61 -11.23
C LEU A 106 -17.68 -12.02 -10.44
N ARG A 107 -18.48 -11.04 -9.99
CA ARG A 107 -19.72 -11.34 -9.25
C ARG A 107 -20.74 -12.05 -10.14
N ILE A 108 -20.95 -11.56 -11.35
CA ILE A 108 -21.92 -12.14 -12.30
C ILE A 108 -21.44 -13.51 -12.77
N ASP A 109 -20.18 -13.66 -13.15
CA ASP A 109 -19.62 -14.94 -13.60
C ASP A 109 -19.70 -16.00 -12.49
N THR A 110 -19.34 -15.62 -11.25
CA THR A 110 -19.44 -16.52 -10.11
C THR A 110 -20.89 -16.89 -9.82
N TYR A 111 -21.82 -15.92 -9.86
CA TYR A 111 -23.24 -16.19 -9.63
C TYR A 111 -23.84 -17.10 -10.70
N ASN A 112 -23.57 -16.84 -11.99
CA ASN A 112 -24.02 -17.65 -13.08
C ASN A 112 -23.46 -19.08 -13.01
N HIS A 113 -22.17 -19.20 -12.63
CA HIS A 113 -21.55 -20.51 -12.43
C HIS A 113 -22.23 -21.31 -11.31
N ILE A 114 -22.48 -20.66 -10.15
CA ILE A 114 -23.20 -21.27 -9.03
C ILE A 114 -24.56 -21.83 -9.49
N GLN A 115 -25.32 -21.08 -10.31
CA GLN A 115 -26.63 -21.53 -10.76
C GLN A 115 -26.60 -22.78 -11.66
N ASN A 116 -25.47 -23.06 -12.29
CA ASN A 116 -25.30 -24.23 -13.15
C ASN A 116 -24.72 -25.44 -12.42
N LEU A 117 -24.41 -25.34 -11.11
CA LEU A 117 -23.91 -26.48 -10.33
C LEU A 117 -25.05 -27.44 -9.95
N GLU A 118 -24.69 -28.71 -9.72
CA GLU A 118 -25.63 -29.76 -9.31
C GLU A 118 -26.26 -29.48 -7.94
N MET A 119 -27.54 -29.88 -7.78
CA MET A 119 -28.28 -29.70 -6.53
C MET A 119 -27.62 -30.38 -5.32
N GLN A 120 -26.92 -31.50 -5.55
CA GLN A 120 -26.17 -32.18 -4.51
C GLN A 120 -25.06 -31.29 -3.93
N TRP A 121 -24.34 -30.56 -4.79
CA TRP A 121 -23.30 -29.61 -4.36
C TRP A 121 -23.87 -28.55 -3.43
N PHE A 122 -25.07 -28.01 -3.72
CA PHE A 122 -25.74 -27.02 -2.86
C PHE A 122 -26.05 -27.56 -1.45
N SER A 123 -26.38 -28.83 -1.32
CA SER A 123 -26.70 -29.42 -0.02
C SER A 123 -25.50 -29.46 0.93
N GLU A 124 -24.29 -29.43 0.38
CA GLU A 124 -23.04 -29.41 1.11
C GLU A 124 -22.53 -28.00 1.44
N GLN A 125 -23.12 -26.97 0.85
CA GLN A 125 -22.68 -25.59 1.00
C GLN A 125 -23.62 -24.80 1.92
N SER A 126 -23.05 -23.84 2.67
CA SER A 126 -23.85 -22.90 3.42
C SER A 126 -24.18 -21.66 2.56
N THR A 127 -25.44 -21.24 2.54
CA THR A 127 -25.86 -20.00 1.85
C THR A 127 -25.05 -18.79 2.33
N GLY A 128 -24.75 -18.71 3.62
CA GLY A 128 -23.92 -17.64 4.19
C GLY A 128 -22.49 -17.65 3.64
N GLY A 129 -21.89 -18.83 3.42
CA GLY A 129 -20.58 -18.96 2.82
C GLY A 129 -20.56 -18.48 1.37
N LEU A 130 -21.55 -18.87 0.56
CA LEU A 130 -21.69 -18.41 -0.82
C LEU A 130 -21.90 -16.90 -0.90
N MET A 131 -22.73 -16.33 -0.03
CA MET A 131 -22.94 -14.88 0.06
C MET A 131 -21.65 -14.14 0.43
N SER A 132 -20.83 -14.69 1.34
CA SER A 132 -19.53 -14.10 1.69
C SER A 132 -18.57 -14.12 0.49
N ILE A 133 -18.55 -15.17 -0.32
CA ILE A 133 -17.73 -15.20 -1.55
C ILE A 133 -18.20 -14.15 -2.55
N LEU A 134 -19.52 -14.07 -2.83
CA LEU A 134 -20.09 -13.14 -3.81
C LEU A 134 -19.98 -11.67 -3.41
N ASN A 135 -19.95 -11.35 -2.13
CA ASN A 135 -19.87 -9.99 -1.62
C ASN A 135 -18.49 -9.68 -1.05
N ASP A 136 -18.09 -10.32 0.05
CA ASP A 136 -16.90 -9.92 0.79
C ASP A 136 -15.62 -10.19 0.02
N ASP A 137 -15.51 -11.38 -0.59
CA ASP A 137 -14.32 -11.76 -1.34
C ASP A 137 -14.18 -10.97 -2.64
N VAL A 138 -15.26 -10.78 -3.37
CA VAL A 138 -15.27 -9.96 -4.59
C VAL A 138 -14.96 -8.49 -4.27
N ASN A 139 -15.52 -7.94 -3.19
CA ASN A 139 -15.19 -6.60 -2.72
C ASN A 139 -13.73 -6.47 -2.26
N GLN A 140 -13.14 -7.54 -1.72
CA GLN A 140 -11.73 -7.53 -1.34
C GLN A 140 -10.78 -7.47 -2.55
N LEU A 141 -11.16 -8.10 -3.67
CA LEU A 141 -10.43 -7.97 -4.94
C LEU A 141 -10.53 -6.55 -5.51
N GLU A 142 -11.72 -5.99 -5.48
CA GLU A 142 -11.96 -4.60 -5.92
C GLU A 142 -11.06 -3.62 -5.17
N ARG A 143 -11.01 -3.68 -3.83
CA ARG A 143 -10.14 -2.81 -3.01
C ARG A 143 -8.66 -2.94 -3.38
N PHE A 144 -8.22 -4.15 -3.70
CA PHE A 144 -6.84 -4.36 -4.13
C PHE A 144 -6.56 -3.74 -5.50
N LEU A 145 -7.47 -3.84 -6.46
CA LEU A 145 -7.33 -3.24 -7.78
C LEU A 145 -7.44 -1.71 -7.71
N ASP A 146 -8.33 -1.17 -6.85
CA ASP A 146 -8.52 0.27 -6.66
C ASP A 146 -7.26 0.96 -6.10
N GLN A 147 -6.64 0.39 -5.06
CA GLN A 147 -5.54 1.03 -4.33
C GLN A 147 -4.26 0.18 -4.31
N GLY A 148 -4.35 -1.09 -3.95
CA GLY A 148 -3.19 -1.93 -3.66
C GLY A 148 -2.28 -2.15 -4.87
N ALA A 149 -2.84 -2.32 -6.06
CA ALA A 149 -2.08 -2.52 -7.28
C ALA A 149 -1.29 -1.25 -7.65
N ASN A 150 -1.92 -0.09 -7.55
CA ASN A 150 -1.28 1.20 -7.77
C ASN A 150 -0.18 1.47 -6.74
N ASP A 151 -0.42 1.21 -5.45
CA ASP A 151 0.56 1.42 -4.37
C ASP A 151 1.83 0.59 -4.59
N LEU A 152 1.69 -0.69 -4.98
CA LEU A 152 2.82 -1.56 -5.29
C LEU A 152 3.60 -1.06 -6.50
N LEU A 153 2.90 -0.61 -7.54
CA LEU A 153 3.51 -0.10 -8.76
C LEU A 153 4.27 1.21 -8.50
N GLN A 154 3.66 2.14 -7.77
CA GLN A 154 4.30 3.40 -7.40
C GLN A 154 5.50 3.19 -6.48
N LEU A 155 5.43 2.24 -5.54
CA LEU A 155 6.56 1.88 -4.69
C LEU A 155 7.73 1.34 -5.52
N ALA A 156 7.46 0.40 -6.43
CA ALA A 156 8.48 -0.16 -7.33
C ALA A 156 9.11 0.93 -8.21
N THR A 157 8.29 1.83 -8.77
CA THR A 157 8.75 2.98 -9.56
C THR A 157 9.63 3.90 -8.71
N THR A 158 9.21 4.23 -7.49
CA THR A 158 9.99 5.07 -6.57
C THR A 158 11.36 4.47 -6.29
N ILE A 159 11.41 3.19 -5.92
CA ILE A 159 12.69 2.50 -5.62
C ILE A 159 13.62 2.51 -6.85
N THR A 160 13.07 2.25 -8.03
CA THR A 160 13.85 2.18 -9.27
C THR A 160 14.35 3.56 -9.69
N VAL A 161 13.47 4.56 -9.73
CA VAL A 161 13.82 5.91 -10.22
C VAL A 161 14.71 6.62 -9.20
N VAL A 162 14.35 6.63 -7.93
CA VAL A 162 15.14 7.28 -6.89
C VAL A 162 16.48 6.59 -6.71
N GLY A 163 16.49 5.25 -6.65
CA GLY A 163 17.73 4.47 -6.60
C GLY A 163 18.65 4.80 -7.80
N GLY A 164 18.10 4.83 -9.01
CA GLY A 164 18.84 5.20 -10.21
C GLY A 164 19.43 6.60 -10.16
N ILE A 165 18.64 7.60 -9.78
CA ILE A 165 19.10 9.00 -9.64
C ILE A 165 20.22 9.09 -8.59
N MET A 166 20.05 8.47 -7.44
CA MET A 166 21.06 8.51 -6.37
C MET A 166 22.37 7.82 -6.80
N PHE A 167 22.29 6.68 -7.50
CA PHE A 167 23.50 6.01 -8.01
C PHE A 167 24.23 6.82 -9.09
N ILE A 168 23.52 7.63 -9.87
CA ILE A 168 24.14 8.52 -10.88
C ILE A 168 24.84 9.70 -10.19
N LEU A 169 24.21 10.29 -9.17
CA LEU A 169 24.71 11.48 -8.48
C LEU A 169 25.86 11.15 -7.52
N ALA A 170 25.71 10.13 -6.68
CA ALA A 170 26.69 9.72 -5.68
C ALA A 170 26.49 8.25 -5.28
N PRO A 171 27.21 7.30 -5.92
CA PRO A 171 27.02 5.86 -5.65
C PRO A 171 27.26 5.47 -4.18
N GLU A 172 28.21 6.10 -3.51
CA GLU A 172 28.54 5.81 -2.10
C GLU A 172 27.39 6.17 -1.17
N VAL A 173 26.78 7.35 -1.37
CA VAL A 173 25.63 7.82 -0.58
C VAL A 173 24.37 7.03 -0.95
N ALA A 174 24.23 6.64 -2.21
CA ALA A 174 23.11 5.81 -2.69
C ALA A 174 23.03 4.47 -1.95
N LEU A 175 24.15 3.81 -1.70
CA LEU A 175 24.21 2.56 -0.95
C LEU A 175 23.66 2.73 0.48
N LEU A 176 23.96 3.84 1.16
CA LEU A 176 23.46 4.13 2.51
C LEU A 176 21.94 4.33 2.53
N ALA A 177 21.37 4.88 1.46
CA ALA A 177 19.91 5.05 1.33
C ALA A 177 19.20 3.73 0.97
N VAL A 178 19.82 2.87 0.18
CA VAL A 178 19.19 1.64 -0.33
C VAL A 178 19.29 0.48 0.66
N ILE A 179 20.39 0.36 1.43
CA ILE A 179 20.59 -0.71 2.44
C ILE A 179 19.41 -0.86 3.42
N PRO A 180 18.80 0.21 3.96
CA PRO A 180 17.66 0.07 4.85
C PRO A 180 16.39 -0.49 4.18
N VAL A 181 16.23 -0.37 2.86
CA VAL A 181 15.04 -0.83 2.14
C VAL A 181 14.75 -2.32 2.35
N PRO A 182 15.68 -3.24 2.07
CA PRO A 182 15.46 -4.67 2.34
C PRO A 182 15.26 -4.97 3.82
N ILE A 183 15.93 -4.25 4.72
CA ILE A 183 15.76 -4.43 6.17
C ILE A 183 14.34 -4.06 6.59
N ILE A 184 13.83 -2.94 6.11
CA ILE A 184 12.45 -2.48 6.37
C ILE A 184 11.45 -3.47 5.76
N VAL A 185 11.66 -3.93 4.54
CA VAL A 185 10.77 -4.90 3.88
C VAL A 185 10.69 -6.21 4.68
N ILE A 186 11.83 -6.82 4.99
CA ILE A 186 11.89 -8.08 5.77
C ILE A 186 11.32 -7.86 7.17
N GLY A 187 11.69 -6.77 7.83
CA GLY A 187 11.17 -6.39 9.14
C GLY A 187 9.64 -6.23 9.13
N SER A 188 9.09 -5.63 8.08
CA SER A 188 7.64 -5.48 7.90
C SER A 188 6.93 -6.83 7.78
N PHE A 189 7.47 -7.81 7.04
CA PHE A 189 6.92 -9.15 6.97
C PHE A 189 6.90 -9.87 8.31
N ILE A 190 8.02 -9.81 9.05
CA ILE A 190 8.12 -10.44 10.37
C ILE A 190 7.12 -9.79 11.34
N PHE A 191 7.00 -8.47 11.27
CA PHE A 191 6.10 -7.70 12.13
C PHE A 191 4.64 -8.01 11.84
N GLN A 192 4.24 -8.08 10.56
CA GLN A 192 2.88 -8.43 10.14
C GLN A 192 2.46 -9.83 10.62
N ARG A 193 3.36 -10.81 10.59
CA ARG A 193 3.08 -12.13 11.17
C ARG A 193 2.77 -12.05 12.67
N ARG A 194 3.52 -11.26 13.42
CA ARG A 194 3.29 -11.07 14.87
C ARG A 194 1.97 -10.36 15.16
N ILE A 195 1.66 -9.32 14.38
CA ILE A 195 0.38 -8.61 14.47
C ILE A 195 -0.78 -9.56 14.16
N GLY A 196 -0.67 -10.38 13.13
CA GLY A 196 -1.70 -11.36 12.73
C GLY A 196 -2.10 -12.31 13.86
N VAL A 197 -1.13 -12.79 14.65
CA VAL A 197 -1.40 -13.64 15.84
C VAL A 197 -2.20 -12.87 16.91
N ARG A 198 -1.89 -11.60 17.15
CA ARG A 198 -2.61 -10.77 18.13
C ARG A 198 -4.04 -10.49 17.68
N TYR A 199 -4.24 -10.14 16.41
CA TYR A 199 -5.58 -9.92 15.86
C TYR A 199 -6.41 -11.22 15.75
N LYS A 200 -5.76 -12.40 15.63
CA LYS A 200 -6.47 -13.68 15.75
C LYS A 200 -7.11 -13.80 17.13
N LYS A 201 -6.36 -13.54 18.21
CA LYS A 201 -6.90 -13.55 19.57
C LYS A 201 -8.03 -12.53 19.75
N VAL A 202 -7.89 -11.32 19.21
CA VAL A 202 -8.96 -10.30 19.23
C VAL A 202 -10.24 -10.84 18.59
N ARG A 203 -10.14 -11.56 17.45
CA ARG A 203 -11.31 -12.17 16.79
C ARG A 203 -11.95 -13.30 17.60
N GLU A 204 -11.17 -14.08 18.31
CA GLU A 204 -11.68 -15.12 19.22
C GLU A 204 -12.48 -14.48 20.35
N GLU A 205 -11.92 -13.50 21.05
CA GLU A 205 -12.57 -12.81 22.16
C GLU A 205 -13.84 -12.06 21.73
N VAL A 206 -13.85 -11.39 20.57
CA VAL A 206 -15.07 -10.73 20.06
C VAL A 206 -16.13 -11.75 19.64
N GLY A 207 -15.71 -12.92 19.14
CA GLY A 207 -16.62 -14.02 18.81
C GLY A 207 -17.34 -14.54 20.05
N GLU A 208 -16.63 -14.74 21.16
CA GLU A 208 -17.20 -15.15 22.44
C GLU A 208 -18.18 -14.09 22.99
N LEU A 209 -17.78 -12.80 22.96
CA LEU A 209 -18.63 -11.69 23.38
C LEU A 209 -19.91 -11.64 22.54
N ASN A 210 -19.82 -11.73 21.21
CA ASN A 210 -20.98 -11.70 20.33
C ASN A 210 -21.91 -12.90 20.55
N SER A 211 -21.36 -14.10 20.78
CA SER A 211 -22.14 -15.28 21.11
C SER A 211 -22.90 -15.09 22.41
N LEU A 212 -22.23 -14.56 23.44
CA LEU A 212 -22.89 -14.28 24.74
C LEU A 212 -23.99 -13.23 24.60
N LEU A 213 -23.75 -12.14 23.90
CA LEU A 213 -24.75 -11.09 23.65
C LEU A 213 -25.95 -11.65 22.87
N ASN A 214 -25.72 -12.45 21.83
CA ASN A 214 -26.77 -13.06 21.04
C ASN A 214 -27.63 -14.00 21.91
N ASN A 215 -27.01 -14.86 22.72
CA ASN A 215 -27.71 -15.77 23.63
C ASN A 215 -28.54 -15.01 24.67
N ASN A 216 -27.99 -13.92 25.25
CA ASN A 216 -28.70 -13.12 26.23
C ASN A 216 -29.89 -12.37 25.63
N LEU A 217 -29.74 -11.84 24.41
CA LEU A 217 -30.83 -11.15 23.70
C LEU A 217 -31.96 -12.14 23.30
N GLN A 218 -31.61 -13.33 22.83
CA GLN A 218 -32.58 -14.36 22.49
C GLN A 218 -33.27 -14.92 23.76
N GLY A 219 -32.52 -15.07 24.86
CA GLY A 219 -33.00 -15.56 26.14
C GLY A 219 -33.50 -14.47 27.09
N ILE A 220 -33.78 -13.25 26.63
CA ILE A 220 -34.07 -12.09 27.49
C ILE A 220 -35.30 -12.35 28.43
N THR A 221 -36.31 -13.05 27.94
CA THR A 221 -37.48 -13.42 28.74
C THR A 221 -37.10 -14.31 29.93
N THR A 222 -36.17 -15.26 29.70
CA THR A 222 -35.67 -16.15 30.75
C THR A 222 -34.87 -15.35 31.78
N ILE A 223 -33.98 -14.49 31.35
CA ILE A 223 -33.18 -13.62 32.22
C ILE A 223 -34.11 -12.78 33.10
N LYS A 224 -35.13 -12.16 32.51
CA LYS A 224 -36.14 -11.37 33.23
C LYS A 224 -36.95 -12.18 34.21
N SER A 225 -37.40 -13.38 33.80
CA SER A 225 -38.21 -14.26 34.68
C SER A 225 -37.46 -14.73 35.92
N PHE A 226 -36.13 -14.86 35.83
CA PHE A 226 -35.28 -15.27 36.93
C PHE A 226 -34.54 -14.12 37.61
N THR A 227 -34.85 -12.86 37.27
CA THR A 227 -34.16 -11.65 37.80
C THR A 227 -32.64 -11.79 37.78
N ALA A 228 -32.12 -12.30 36.67
CA ALA A 228 -30.69 -12.64 36.50
C ALA A 228 -29.89 -11.55 35.74
N GLU A 229 -30.45 -10.34 35.62
CA GLU A 229 -29.86 -9.24 34.82
C GLU A 229 -28.47 -8.87 35.30
N ASP A 230 -28.27 -8.73 36.60
CA ASP A 230 -26.98 -8.32 37.16
C ASP A 230 -25.92 -9.39 36.91
N ARG A 231 -26.25 -10.67 37.07
CA ARG A 231 -25.34 -11.78 36.80
C ARG A 231 -24.93 -11.84 35.33
N GLU A 232 -25.88 -11.71 34.41
CA GLU A 232 -25.58 -11.72 32.97
C GLU A 232 -24.85 -10.45 32.54
N SER A 233 -25.11 -9.31 33.15
CA SER A 233 -24.37 -8.07 32.97
C SER A 233 -22.91 -8.23 33.39
N GLU A 234 -22.61 -8.86 34.51
CA GLU A 234 -21.25 -9.17 34.94
C GLU A 234 -20.54 -10.11 33.98
N ARG A 235 -21.22 -11.14 33.44
CA ARG A 235 -20.64 -12.04 32.43
C ARG A 235 -20.28 -11.31 31.16
N VAL A 236 -21.17 -10.44 30.67
CA VAL A 236 -20.91 -9.60 29.49
C VAL A 236 -19.75 -8.63 29.75
N ASN A 237 -19.71 -8.03 30.94
CA ASN A 237 -18.62 -7.13 31.33
C ASN A 237 -17.27 -7.86 31.34
N PHE A 238 -17.21 -9.09 31.89
CA PHE A 238 -16.00 -9.90 31.86
C PHE A 238 -15.53 -10.23 30.44
N ALA A 239 -16.41 -10.69 29.56
CA ALA A 239 -16.14 -10.99 28.18
C ALA A 239 -15.66 -9.71 27.40
N SER A 240 -16.34 -8.58 27.66
CA SER A 240 -15.96 -7.28 27.09
C SER A 240 -14.58 -6.81 27.58
N GLN A 241 -14.23 -7.07 28.85
CA GLN A 241 -12.90 -6.76 29.36
C GLN A 241 -11.82 -7.64 28.73
N SER A 242 -12.09 -8.93 28.53
CA SER A 242 -11.17 -9.85 27.83
C SER A 242 -10.90 -9.38 26.41
N TYR A 243 -11.95 -9.06 25.65
CA TYR A 243 -11.85 -8.46 24.33
C TYR A 243 -11.04 -7.15 24.35
N ARG A 244 -11.34 -6.24 25.28
CA ARG A 244 -10.60 -4.97 25.44
C ARG A 244 -9.12 -5.20 25.69
N ASN A 245 -8.77 -6.16 26.55
CA ASN A 245 -7.37 -6.47 26.88
C ASN A 245 -6.62 -7.06 25.66
N ALA A 246 -7.24 -8.02 24.96
CA ALA A 246 -6.68 -8.57 23.72
C ALA A 246 -6.46 -7.48 22.66
N ASN A 247 -7.44 -6.58 22.49
CA ASN A 247 -7.37 -5.48 21.56
C ASN A 247 -6.25 -4.47 21.95
N ARG A 248 -6.13 -4.16 23.26
CA ARG A 248 -5.06 -3.30 23.77
C ARG A 248 -3.67 -3.85 23.46
N ASP A 249 -3.47 -5.16 23.58
CA ASP A 249 -2.19 -5.82 23.24
C ASP A 249 -1.92 -5.76 21.72
N ALA A 250 -2.95 -5.96 20.90
CA ALA A 250 -2.84 -5.81 19.45
C ALA A 250 -2.52 -4.37 19.04
N ILE A 251 -3.20 -3.38 19.65
CA ILE A 251 -2.98 -1.95 19.40
C ILE A 251 -1.56 -1.54 19.78
N ARG A 252 -1.05 -1.96 20.96
CA ARG A 252 0.32 -1.64 21.39
C ARG A 252 1.35 -2.12 20.39
N LEU A 253 1.21 -3.35 19.91
CA LEU A 253 2.11 -3.88 18.90
C LEU A 253 1.94 -3.14 17.56
N SER A 254 0.71 -2.99 17.07
CA SER A 254 0.43 -2.31 15.81
C SER A 254 0.94 -0.87 15.81
N ALA A 255 0.72 -0.12 16.88
CA ALA A 255 1.15 1.27 17.01
C ALA A 255 2.70 1.43 17.02
N SER A 256 3.46 0.40 17.41
CA SER A 256 4.92 0.45 17.41
C SER A 256 5.55 0.29 16.01
N PHE A 257 4.78 -0.15 15.01
CA PHE A 257 5.28 -0.44 13.67
C PHE A 257 5.87 0.79 12.96
N VAL A 258 5.08 1.84 12.83
CA VAL A 258 5.53 3.07 12.14
C VAL A 258 6.71 3.74 12.86
N PRO A 259 6.72 3.90 14.19
CA PRO A 259 7.87 4.41 14.91
C PRO A 259 9.16 3.61 14.69
N LEU A 260 9.10 2.28 14.66
CA LEU A 260 10.29 1.44 14.42
C LEU A 260 10.83 1.64 12.99
N ILE A 261 9.97 1.67 11.98
CA ILE A 261 10.40 1.96 10.60
C ILE A 261 10.99 3.37 10.53
N ARG A 262 10.38 4.35 11.21
CA ARG A 262 10.89 5.72 11.25
C ARG A 262 12.31 5.81 11.83
N MET A 263 12.66 4.97 12.80
CA MET A 263 14.04 4.92 13.32
C MET A 263 15.03 4.40 12.26
N ALA A 264 14.65 3.41 11.47
CA ALA A 264 15.47 2.94 10.35
C ALA A 264 15.62 4.03 9.26
N ILE A 265 14.53 4.76 8.97
CA ILE A 265 14.54 5.92 8.05
C ILE A 265 15.46 7.02 8.59
N LEU A 266 15.36 7.34 9.87
CA LEU A 266 16.21 8.35 10.54
C LEU A 266 17.69 7.99 10.38
N PHE A 267 18.05 6.74 10.63
CA PHE A 267 19.44 6.28 10.48
C PHE A 267 19.96 6.48 9.05
N ALA A 268 19.18 6.05 8.04
CA ALA A 268 19.56 6.22 6.65
C ALA A 268 19.66 7.70 6.24
N PHE A 269 18.69 8.50 6.67
CA PHE A 269 18.65 9.93 6.37
C PHE A 269 19.83 10.68 7.00
N THR A 270 20.12 10.40 8.27
CA THR A 270 21.26 11.05 8.97
C THR A 270 22.61 10.59 8.43
N ALA A 271 22.75 9.31 8.04
CA ALA A 271 23.95 8.82 7.39
C ALA A 271 24.18 9.51 6.03
N ASN A 272 23.15 9.64 5.21
CA ASN A 272 23.23 10.35 3.93
C ASN A 272 23.53 11.84 4.11
N MET A 273 22.90 12.48 5.09
CA MET A 273 23.16 13.89 5.40
C MET A 273 24.60 14.11 5.83
N LEU A 274 25.16 13.21 6.65
CA LEU A 274 26.54 13.32 7.16
C LEU A 274 27.57 13.03 6.06
N VAL A 275 27.47 11.88 5.40
CA VAL A 275 28.43 11.47 4.38
C VAL A 275 28.37 12.37 3.15
N GLY A 276 27.16 12.63 2.64
CA GLY A 276 26.94 13.55 1.52
C GLY A 276 27.37 14.98 1.86
N GLY A 277 27.17 15.42 3.11
CA GLY A 277 27.65 16.71 3.58
C GLY A 277 29.18 16.82 3.60
N TRP A 278 29.88 15.79 4.05
CA TRP A 278 31.34 15.76 3.97
C TRP A 278 31.84 15.79 2.53
N MET A 279 31.27 14.98 1.64
CA MET A 279 31.63 15.00 0.21
C MET A 279 31.39 16.38 -0.43
N ALA A 280 30.32 17.07 -0.02
CA ALA A 280 30.04 18.43 -0.50
C ALA A 280 31.03 19.47 0.05
N LEU A 281 31.46 19.34 1.32
CA LEU A 281 32.49 20.20 1.93
C LEU A 281 33.88 20.00 1.31
N ASP A 282 34.19 18.76 0.95
CA ASP A 282 35.46 18.39 0.30
C ASP A 282 35.48 18.69 -1.22
N GLY A 283 34.34 19.16 -1.77
CA GLY A 283 34.22 19.52 -3.19
C GLY A 283 34.05 18.32 -4.12
N GLU A 284 33.80 17.12 -3.58
CA GLU A 284 33.56 15.90 -4.37
C GLU A 284 32.12 15.81 -4.88
N LEU A 285 31.21 16.55 -4.27
CA LEU A 285 29.79 16.60 -4.62
C LEU A 285 29.30 18.05 -4.69
N ASP A 286 28.62 18.41 -5.79
CA ASP A 286 28.01 19.73 -5.92
C ASP A 286 26.92 19.97 -4.86
N VAL A 287 26.80 21.21 -4.37
CA VAL A 287 25.83 21.58 -3.35
C VAL A 287 24.38 21.33 -3.80
N GLY A 288 24.09 21.56 -5.09
CA GLY A 288 22.80 21.25 -5.69
C GLY A 288 22.52 19.73 -5.70
N ALA A 289 23.51 18.92 -6.07
CA ALA A 289 23.42 17.46 -6.04
C ALA A 289 23.24 16.92 -4.60
N TYR A 290 23.97 17.49 -3.62
CA TYR A 290 23.75 17.16 -2.20
C TYR A 290 22.34 17.46 -1.75
N ALA A 291 21.79 18.61 -2.11
CA ALA A 291 20.42 18.97 -1.77
C ALA A 291 19.42 17.96 -2.40
N ILE A 292 19.61 17.59 -3.67
CA ILE A 292 18.77 16.56 -4.31
C ILE A 292 18.81 15.26 -3.51
N ILE A 293 19.99 14.77 -3.13
CA ILE A 293 20.16 13.51 -2.39
C ILE A 293 19.43 13.55 -1.05
N VAL A 294 19.54 14.65 -0.29
CA VAL A 294 18.89 14.79 1.01
C VAL A 294 17.36 14.74 0.87
N PHE A 295 16.79 15.48 -0.08
CA PHE A 295 15.34 15.51 -0.27
C PHE A 295 14.79 14.22 -0.88
N ILE A 296 15.48 13.63 -1.85
CA ILE A 296 15.02 12.42 -2.54
C ILE A 296 15.11 11.18 -1.64
N THR A 297 16.03 11.15 -0.67
CA THR A 297 16.11 10.08 0.35
C THR A 297 14.81 9.96 1.14
N GLN A 298 14.19 11.07 1.51
CA GLN A 298 12.90 11.03 2.19
C GLN A 298 11.79 10.47 1.29
N ARG A 299 11.79 10.84 0.01
CA ARG A 299 10.84 10.31 -0.98
C ARG A 299 10.99 8.81 -1.20
N LEU A 300 12.21 8.25 -1.10
CA LEU A 300 12.45 6.82 -1.16
C LEU A 300 11.90 6.07 0.05
N LEU A 301 12.18 6.56 1.23
CA LEU A 301 11.99 5.80 2.47
C LEU A 301 10.59 5.98 3.07
N TRP A 302 9.94 7.11 2.86
CA TRP A 302 8.64 7.41 3.47
C TRP A 302 7.50 6.46 3.05
N PRO A 303 7.36 6.06 1.77
CA PRO A 303 6.34 5.10 1.35
C PRO A 303 6.46 3.73 2.04
N LEU A 304 7.66 3.35 2.50
CA LEU A 304 7.89 2.08 3.19
C LEU A 304 7.13 1.99 4.54
N THR A 305 6.75 3.10 5.14
CA THR A 305 5.93 3.11 6.36
C THR A 305 4.54 2.51 6.15
N ARG A 306 4.03 2.53 4.91
CA ARG A 306 2.72 1.96 4.54
C ARG A 306 2.82 0.54 3.97
N LEU A 307 4.03 0.04 3.76
CA LEU A 307 4.27 -1.25 3.12
C LEU A 307 3.50 -2.40 3.80
N GLY A 308 3.42 -2.36 5.14
CA GLY A 308 2.68 -3.37 5.91
C GLY A 308 1.19 -3.42 5.55
N GLN A 309 0.55 -2.27 5.38
CA GLN A 309 -0.87 -2.17 5.01
C GLN A 309 -1.10 -2.66 3.57
N THR A 310 -0.22 -2.29 2.65
CA THR A 310 -0.28 -2.73 1.25
C THR A 310 -0.10 -4.24 1.12
N PHE A 311 0.83 -4.84 1.88
CA PHE A 311 0.99 -6.30 1.92
C PHE A 311 -0.20 -7.03 2.54
N ASP A 312 -0.80 -6.50 3.60
CA ASP A 312 -2.00 -7.08 4.19
C ASP A 312 -3.17 -7.07 3.19
N LEU A 313 -3.35 -5.95 2.49
CA LEU A 313 -4.34 -5.83 1.42
C LEU A 313 -4.10 -6.85 0.30
N TYR A 314 -2.85 -6.98 -0.16
CA TYR A 314 -2.45 -7.98 -1.14
C TYR A 314 -2.73 -9.42 -0.68
N GLN A 315 -2.36 -9.78 0.54
CA GLN A 315 -2.55 -11.14 1.06
C GLN A 315 -4.05 -11.48 1.16
N ARG A 316 -4.87 -10.57 1.66
CA ARG A 316 -6.32 -10.75 1.71
C ARG A 316 -6.92 -10.90 0.33
N ALA A 317 -6.54 -10.05 -0.60
CA ALA A 317 -7.00 -10.13 -1.98
C ALA A 317 -6.61 -11.46 -2.65
N MET A 318 -5.38 -11.94 -2.43
CA MET A 318 -4.94 -13.24 -2.99
C MET A 318 -5.70 -14.42 -2.38
N ALA A 319 -6.02 -14.38 -1.09
CA ALA A 319 -6.85 -15.40 -0.44
C ALA A 319 -8.29 -15.38 -1.00
N SER A 320 -8.89 -14.20 -1.15
CA SER A 320 -10.21 -14.01 -1.76
C SER A 320 -10.23 -14.43 -3.22
N THR A 321 -9.20 -14.06 -4.01
CA THR A 321 -9.02 -14.53 -5.39
C THR A 321 -9.05 -16.05 -5.49
N THR A 322 -8.36 -16.73 -4.56
CA THR A 322 -8.35 -18.19 -4.54
C THR A 322 -9.75 -18.75 -4.32
N ARG A 323 -10.51 -18.24 -3.34
CA ARG A 323 -11.86 -18.72 -3.05
C ARG A 323 -12.84 -18.48 -4.22
N VAL A 324 -12.86 -17.25 -4.76
CA VAL A 324 -13.72 -16.90 -5.89
C VAL A 324 -13.42 -17.73 -7.12
N LEU A 325 -12.14 -17.81 -7.52
CA LEU A 325 -11.77 -18.52 -8.73
C LEU A 325 -11.79 -20.06 -8.56
N ASP A 326 -11.59 -20.59 -7.34
CA ASP A 326 -11.77 -22.02 -7.07
C ASP A 326 -13.25 -22.40 -7.17
N LEU A 327 -14.16 -21.51 -6.79
CA LEU A 327 -15.60 -21.71 -6.97
C LEU A 327 -15.98 -21.69 -8.46
N VAL A 328 -15.45 -20.75 -9.25
CA VAL A 328 -15.67 -20.67 -10.71
C VAL A 328 -15.04 -21.87 -11.45
N ASP A 329 -13.98 -22.46 -10.94
CA ASP A 329 -13.33 -23.65 -11.54
C ASP A 329 -13.96 -24.98 -11.07
N THR A 330 -15.01 -24.96 -10.23
CA THR A 330 -15.74 -26.18 -9.81
C THR A 330 -16.43 -26.80 -11.02
N GLU A 331 -16.30 -28.11 -11.20
CA GLU A 331 -16.94 -28.83 -12.33
C GLU A 331 -18.47 -28.81 -12.16
N ILE A 332 -19.19 -28.58 -13.29
CA ILE A 332 -20.65 -28.55 -13.39
C ILE A 332 -21.17 -29.97 -13.57
#